data_1b2bb59fbf2cae3533e5fe06ae40f933
#
_entry.id   1b2bb59fbf2cae3533e5fe06ae40f933
#
_cell.length_a   1.000
_cell.length_b   1.000
_cell.length_c   1.000
_cell.angle_alpha   90.00
_cell.angle_beta   90.00
_cell.angle_gamma   90.00
#
_symmetry.space_group_name_H-M   'P 1'
#
loop_
_entity.id
_entity.type
_entity.pdbx_description
1 polymer ?
#
loop_
_entity_poly.entity_id
_entity_poly.type
_entity_poly.pdbx_seq_one_letter_code
_entity_poly.pdbx_strand_id
1 'polypeptide(L)'
;MIAELKGVGKEYQVGDQTIIALHPLDLSIKTGELTLIIGPSGSGKTTLLSLLGCVIYPTQGKLFVNDQLVNDMNQKQLAHLRLNTIGFVFQSFNLITPLNALDNVMMPLQLKKINAKDAKTQAEAALNLVGMLDRKKSLPKQLSGGQQQRVAIARALVTDPKLILCDEPTASLDASSIATIMEELVSLSKSGKSVCVVTHDPRLLNYADRVIKVENGFATEIKKNELTNAFTLV
;
A
#
# COMPACT_ATOMS: atom_id res chain seq x y z
N MET A 1 13.66 8.21 6.80
CA MET A 1 12.98 6.91 6.62
C MET A 1 11.55 7.07 7.07
N ILE A 2 10.59 6.40 6.43
CA ILE A 2 9.17 6.46 6.85
C ILE A 2 8.80 5.27 7.73
N ALA A 3 9.42 4.11 7.52
CA ALA A 3 9.23 2.94 8.36
C ALA A 3 10.57 2.21 8.58
N GLU A 4 10.75 1.63 9.76
CA GLU A 4 11.94 0.88 10.17
C GLU A 4 11.53 -0.34 10.98
N LEU A 5 11.99 -1.51 10.54
CA LEU A 5 11.83 -2.80 11.21
C LEU A 5 13.19 -3.20 11.78
N LYS A 6 13.23 -3.50 13.08
CA LYS A 6 14.43 -3.96 13.80
C LYS A 6 14.15 -5.32 14.43
N GLY A 7 14.69 -6.39 13.83
CA GLY A 7 14.45 -7.76 14.23
C GLY A 7 12.97 -8.16 14.22
N VAL A 8 12.17 -7.55 13.34
CA VAL A 8 10.72 -7.76 13.32
C VAL A 8 10.38 -9.12 12.73
N GLY A 9 9.63 -9.92 13.48
CA GLY A 9 9.06 -11.19 13.04
C GLY A 9 7.56 -11.25 13.30
N LYS A 10 6.88 -12.15 12.57
CA LYS A 10 5.44 -12.37 12.74
C LYS A 10 5.10 -13.85 12.72
N GLU A 11 4.45 -14.28 13.79
CA GLU A 11 3.91 -15.61 13.97
C GLU A 11 2.39 -15.55 14.18
N TYR A 12 1.70 -16.60 13.75
CA TYR A 12 0.28 -16.82 13.98
C TYR A 12 0.06 -18.14 14.68
N GLN A 13 -0.81 -18.17 15.67
CA GLN A 13 -1.29 -19.40 16.31
C GLN A 13 -2.53 -19.90 15.57
N VAL A 14 -2.48 -21.13 15.07
CA VAL A 14 -3.59 -21.82 14.41
C VAL A 14 -3.81 -23.15 15.12
N GLY A 15 -4.74 -23.18 16.08
CA GLY A 15 -4.85 -24.32 17.01
C GLY A 15 -3.58 -24.48 17.82
N ASP A 16 -3.02 -25.69 17.83
CA ASP A 16 -1.78 -26.02 18.55
C ASP A 16 -0.49 -25.76 17.72
N GLN A 17 -0.64 -25.27 16.49
CA GLN A 17 0.50 -25.02 15.61
C GLN A 17 0.86 -23.54 15.54
N THR A 18 2.17 -23.23 15.56
CA THR A 18 2.70 -21.90 15.30
C THR A 18 3.15 -21.82 13.84
N ILE A 19 2.58 -20.90 13.08
CA ILE A 19 2.95 -20.62 11.70
C ILE A 19 3.81 -19.35 11.69
N ILE A 20 5.08 -19.48 11.25
CA ILE A 20 5.97 -18.34 11.06
C ILE A 20 5.66 -17.72 9.71
N ALA A 21 5.02 -16.56 9.71
CA ALA A 21 4.69 -15.82 8.49
C ALA A 21 5.84 -14.90 8.03
N LEU A 22 6.63 -14.39 8.99
CA LEU A 22 7.87 -13.66 8.74
C LEU A 22 8.90 -14.00 9.79
N HIS A 23 10.08 -14.43 9.36
CA HIS A 23 11.26 -14.55 10.22
C HIS A 23 11.76 -13.17 10.61
N PRO A 24 12.50 -13.05 11.74
CA PRO A 24 13.09 -11.77 12.17
C PRO A 24 13.89 -11.12 11.05
N LEU A 25 13.57 -9.87 10.75
CA LEU A 25 14.23 -9.11 9.69
C LEU A 25 14.49 -7.66 10.11
N ASP A 26 15.55 -7.09 9.55
CA ASP A 26 15.85 -5.67 9.58
C ASP A 26 15.54 -5.09 8.21
N LEU A 27 14.66 -4.11 8.15
CA LEU A 27 14.23 -3.48 6.91
C LEU A 27 13.90 -2.01 7.15
N SER A 28 14.27 -1.17 6.21
CA SER A 28 13.85 0.24 6.22
C SER A 28 13.15 0.61 4.92
N ILE A 29 12.09 1.40 5.02
CA ILE A 29 11.42 2.02 3.86
C ILE A 29 11.84 3.49 3.82
N LYS A 30 12.48 3.87 2.70
CA LYS A 30 13.02 5.21 2.53
C LYS A 30 11.98 6.15 1.93
N THR A 31 12.11 7.42 2.28
CA THR A 31 11.29 8.49 1.72
C THR A 31 11.71 8.76 0.27
N GLY A 32 10.74 8.94 -0.62
CA GLY A 32 11.00 9.28 -2.02
C GLY A 32 11.39 8.09 -2.90
N GLU A 33 11.21 6.85 -2.43
CA GLU A 33 11.49 5.63 -3.20
C GLU A 33 10.21 4.83 -3.47
N LEU A 34 10.15 4.22 -4.66
CA LEU A 34 9.22 3.14 -4.97
C LEU A 34 9.89 1.80 -4.72
N THR A 35 9.41 1.09 -3.70
CA THR A 35 9.89 -0.23 -3.30
C THR A 35 8.90 -1.30 -3.78
N LEU A 36 9.35 -2.27 -4.57
CA LEU A 36 8.60 -3.48 -4.86
C LEU A 36 8.88 -4.55 -3.80
N ILE A 37 7.82 -5.26 -3.39
CA ILE A 37 7.88 -6.45 -2.54
C ILE A 37 7.37 -7.61 -3.39
N ILE A 38 8.27 -8.52 -3.76
CA ILE A 38 8.00 -9.63 -4.67
C ILE A 38 8.18 -10.98 -3.99
N GLY A 39 7.62 -12.04 -4.57
CA GLY A 39 7.76 -13.42 -4.08
C GLY A 39 6.54 -14.27 -4.38
N PRO A 40 6.60 -15.60 -4.18
CA PRO A 40 5.49 -16.50 -4.43
C PRO A 40 4.28 -16.25 -3.53
N SER A 41 3.12 -16.79 -3.90
CA SER A 41 1.93 -16.73 -3.06
C SER A 41 2.20 -17.39 -1.70
N GLY A 42 1.68 -16.80 -0.62
CA GLY A 42 1.88 -17.33 0.75
C GLY A 42 3.27 -17.08 1.36
N SER A 43 4.18 -16.39 0.67
CA SER A 43 5.55 -16.17 1.18
C SER A 43 5.69 -15.18 2.34
N GLY A 44 4.63 -14.45 2.70
CA GLY A 44 4.64 -13.43 3.78
C GLY A 44 4.56 -11.98 3.31
N LYS A 45 4.43 -11.69 1.99
CA LYS A 45 4.36 -10.32 1.43
C LYS A 45 3.25 -9.47 2.05
N THR A 46 2.02 -10.01 2.07
CA THR A 46 0.85 -9.34 2.65
C THR A 46 1.00 -9.15 4.17
N THR A 47 1.70 -10.08 4.85
CA THR A 47 2.05 -9.92 6.27
C THR A 47 3.01 -8.76 6.47
N LEU A 48 4.07 -8.65 5.65
CA LEU A 48 4.99 -7.52 5.68
C LEU A 48 4.28 -6.20 5.39
N LEU A 49 3.42 -6.17 4.36
CA LEU A 49 2.62 -4.98 4.04
C LEU A 49 1.67 -4.59 5.18
N SER A 50 1.07 -5.58 5.86
CA SER A 50 0.16 -5.36 7.00
C SER A 50 0.89 -4.82 8.23
N LEU A 51 2.14 -5.23 8.46
CA LEU A 51 3.00 -4.67 9.50
C LEU A 51 3.35 -3.21 9.19
N LEU A 52 3.86 -2.93 7.98
CA LEU A 52 4.15 -1.57 7.51
C LEU A 52 2.92 -0.66 7.57
N GLY A 53 1.75 -1.24 7.33
CA GLY A 53 0.46 -0.57 7.38
C GLY A 53 -0.12 -0.41 8.78
N CYS A 54 0.57 -0.86 9.82
CA CYS A 54 0.07 -0.82 11.21
C CYS A 54 -1.32 -1.48 11.36
N VAL A 55 -1.61 -2.51 10.54
CA VAL A 55 -2.86 -3.30 10.62
C VAL A 55 -2.72 -4.41 11.65
N ILE A 56 -1.53 -5.00 11.75
CA ILE A 56 -1.17 -6.04 12.70
C ILE A 56 0.07 -5.63 13.51
N TYR A 57 0.22 -6.22 14.69
CA TYR A 57 1.43 -6.05 15.49
C TYR A 57 2.50 -7.10 15.13
N PRO A 58 3.80 -6.75 15.22
CA PRO A 58 4.85 -7.74 15.20
C PRO A 58 4.75 -8.67 16.42
N THR A 59 5.17 -9.92 16.28
CA THR A 59 5.27 -10.86 17.40
C THR A 59 6.57 -10.65 18.18
N GLN A 60 7.62 -10.20 17.46
CA GLN A 60 8.92 -9.87 18.04
C GLN A 60 9.56 -8.69 17.29
N GLY A 61 10.62 -8.12 17.87
CA GLY A 61 11.33 -6.97 17.32
C GLY A 61 10.59 -5.65 17.56
N LYS A 62 11.06 -4.59 16.90
CA LYS A 62 10.51 -3.22 17.04
C LYS A 62 10.16 -2.67 15.66
N LEU A 63 8.92 -2.22 15.51
CA LEU A 63 8.42 -1.56 14.31
C LEU A 63 8.24 -0.07 14.57
N PHE A 64 8.90 0.77 13.77
CA PHE A 64 8.71 2.21 13.78
C PHE A 64 8.05 2.65 12.47
N VAL A 65 7.04 3.52 12.55
CA VAL A 65 6.39 4.17 11.41
C VAL A 65 6.25 5.65 11.72
N ASN A 66 6.75 6.51 10.82
CA ASN A 66 6.79 7.96 11.01
C ASN A 66 7.39 8.34 12.38
N ASP A 67 8.56 7.73 12.68
CA ASP A 67 9.34 7.88 13.92
C ASP A 67 8.61 7.47 15.22
N GLN A 68 7.48 6.77 15.12
CA GLN A 68 6.69 6.29 16.26
C GLN A 68 6.81 4.78 16.42
N LEU A 69 7.08 4.30 17.65
CA LEU A 69 7.10 2.87 17.97
C LEU A 69 5.67 2.32 17.96
N VAL A 70 5.40 1.40 17.04
CA VAL A 70 4.07 0.82 16.81
C VAL A 70 3.69 -0.22 17.87
N ASN A 71 4.70 -0.92 18.44
CA ASN A 71 4.48 -2.05 19.35
C ASN A 71 3.60 -1.72 20.56
N ASP A 72 3.75 -0.51 21.11
CA ASP A 72 3.08 -0.09 22.35
C ASP A 72 1.79 0.69 22.10
N MET A 73 1.40 0.89 20.83
CA MET A 73 0.20 1.63 20.46
C MET A 73 -1.06 0.81 20.66
N ASN A 74 -2.09 1.40 21.26
CA ASN A 74 -3.43 0.81 21.24
C ASN A 74 -4.13 1.00 19.89
N GLN A 75 -5.26 0.32 19.67
CA GLN A 75 -5.99 0.35 18.40
C GLN A 75 -6.41 1.76 17.95
N LYS A 76 -6.73 2.66 18.88
CA LYS A 76 -7.11 4.03 18.59
C LYS A 76 -5.91 4.84 18.08
N GLN A 77 -4.75 4.65 18.69
CA GLN A 77 -3.49 5.27 18.26
C GLN A 77 -3.05 4.75 16.88
N LEU A 78 -3.14 3.43 16.65
CA LEU A 78 -2.88 2.85 15.32
C LEU A 78 -3.83 3.38 14.25
N ALA A 79 -5.13 3.50 14.54
CA ALA A 79 -6.10 4.07 13.61
C ALA A 79 -5.77 5.53 13.27
N HIS A 80 -5.32 6.31 14.26
CA HIS A 80 -4.90 7.70 14.07
C HIS A 80 -3.61 7.77 13.23
N LEU A 81 -2.62 6.93 13.51
CA LEU A 81 -1.37 6.85 12.73
C LEU A 81 -1.68 6.49 11.26
N ARG A 82 -2.49 5.44 11.03
CA ARG A 82 -2.91 5.04 9.68
C ARG A 82 -3.57 6.20 8.93
N LEU A 83 -4.58 6.82 9.55
CA LEU A 83 -5.37 7.88 8.92
C LEU A 83 -4.53 9.10 8.50
N ASN A 84 -3.45 9.39 9.24
CA ASN A 84 -2.62 10.58 9.00
C ASN A 84 -1.33 10.32 8.22
N THR A 85 -0.92 9.05 8.10
CA THR A 85 0.40 8.73 7.54
C THR A 85 0.34 7.77 6.37
N ILE A 86 -0.69 6.90 6.31
CA ILE A 86 -0.71 5.75 5.39
C ILE A 86 -1.91 5.81 4.45
N GLY A 87 -1.65 5.66 3.16
CA GLY A 87 -2.67 5.42 2.14
C GLY A 87 -2.63 3.96 1.70
N PHE A 88 -3.78 3.28 1.69
CA PHE A 88 -3.89 1.90 1.24
C PHE A 88 -4.59 1.79 -0.11
N VAL A 89 -4.00 1.01 -1.00
CA VAL A 89 -4.57 0.59 -2.29
C VAL A 89 -4.60 -0.94 -2.32
N PHE A 90 -5.79 -1.53 -2.43
CA PHE A 90 -6.00 -2.98 -2.37
C PHE A 90 -6.29 -3.56 -3.76
N GLN A 91 -5.97 -4.84 -3.95
CA GLN A 91 -6.25 -5.61 -5.16
C GLN A 91 -7.75 -5.60 -5.52
N SER A 92 -8.62 -5.77 -4.55
CA SER A 92 -10.08 -5.78 -4.72
C SER A 92 -10.72 -4.39 -4.67
N PHE A 93 -9.93 -3.32 -4.85
CA PHE A 93 -10.31 -1.91 -4.77
C PHE A 93 -10.92 -1.51 -3.42
N ASN A 94 -11.68 -2.36 -2.76
CA ASN A 94 -12.38 -2.17 -1.49
C ASN A 94 -13.18 -0.85 -1.46
N LEU A 95 -13.82 -0.52 -2.60
CA LEU A 95 -14.75 0.60 -2.65
C LEU A 95 -16.05 0.22 -1.93
N ILE A 96 -16.60 1.16 -1.20
CA ILE A 96 -17.89 0.98 -0.53
C ILE A 96 -18.99 1.10 -1.58
N THR A 97 -19.63 -0.02 -1.89
CA THR A 97 -20.52 -0.16 -3.04
C THR A 97 -21.75 0.76 -3.04
N PRO A 98 -22.39 1.10 -1.89
CA PRO A 98 -23.47 2.09 -1.84
C PRO A 98 -23.02 3.53 -2.06
N LEU A 99 -21.71 3.82 -1.95
CA LEU A 99 -21.17 5.16 -2.12
C LEU A 99 -20.68 5.37 -3.56
N ASN A 100 -20.91 6.56 -4.11
CA ASN A 100 -20.31 6.95 -5.39
C ASN A 100 -18.80 7.21 -5.25
N ALA A 101 -18.11 7.50 -6.36
CA ALA A 101 -16.67 7.73 -6.38
C ALA A 101 -16.26 8.89 -5.45
N LEU A 102 -16.99 10.01 -5.47
CA LEU A 102 -16.71 11.16 -4.62
C LEU A 102 -16.85 10.81 -3.14
N ASP A 103 -17.93 10.16 -2.75
CA ASP A 103 -18.20 9.80 -1.36
C ASP A 103 -17.18 8.77 -0.83
N ASN A 104 -16.75 7.82 -1.68
CA ASN A 104 -15.65 6.91 -1.34
C ASN A 104 -14.35 7.67 -1.03
N VAL A 105 -14.00 8.69 -1.82
CA VAL A 105 -12.81 9.50 -1.62
C VAL A 105 -12.95 10.46 -0.44
N MET A 106 -14.15 10.98 -0.18
CA MET A 106 -14.41 11.87 0.97
C MET A 106 -14.32 11.16 2.32
N MET A 107 -14.54 9.83 2.38
CA MET A 107 -14.63 9.11 3.65
C MET A 107 -13.42 9.31 4.59
N PRO A 108 -12.15 9.19 4.16
CA PRO A 108 -11.02 9.44 5.04
C PRO A 108 -10.99 10.86 5.59
N LEU A 109 -11.44 11.85 4.83
CA LEU A 109 -11.52 13.24 5.26
C LEU A 109 -12.61 13.46 6.33
N GLN A 110 -13.73 12.75 6.21
CA GLN A 110 -14.79 12.75 7.22
C GLN A 110 -14.28 12.14 8.54
N LEU A 111 -13.47 11.07 8.47
CA LEU A 111 -12.81 10.49 9.65
C LEU A 111 -11.80 11.47 10.29
N LYS A 112 -11.17 12.34 9.49
CA LYS A 112 -10.33 13.47 9.96
C LYS A 112 -11.18 14.63 10.48
N LYS A 113 -12.50 14.55 10.45
CA LYS A 113 -13.43 15.62 10.84
C LYS A 113 -13.26 16.92 10.03
N ILE A 114 -12.81 16.82 8.78
CA ILE A 114 -12.80 17.93 7.83
C ILE A 114 -14.25 18.30 7.51
N ASN A 115 -14.55 19.58 7.47
CA ASN A 115 -15.91 20.02 7.14
C ASN A 115 -16.32 19.60 5.71
N ALA A 116 -17.61 19.44 5.47
CA ALA A 116 -18.13 18.84 4.24
C ALA A 116 -17.74 19.61 2.96
N LYS A 117 -17.63 20.93 3.03
CA LYS A 117 -17.24 21.78 1.89
C LYS A 117 -15.79 21.52 1.50
N ASP A 118 -14.88 21.56 2.47
CA ASP A 118 -13.45 21.37 2.24
C ASP A 118 -13.16 19.92 1.87
N ALA A 119 -13.82 18.93 2.52
CA ALA A 119 -13.71 17.52 2.17
C ALA A 119 -14.11 17.26 0.72
N LYS A 120 -15.20 17.88 0.25
CA LYS A 120 -15.63 17.78 -1.15
C LYS A 120 -14.60 18.36 -2.10
N THR A 121 -14.08 19.54 -1.82
CA THR A 121 -13.07 20.21 -2.67
C THR A 121 -11.80 19.36 -2.76
N GLN A 122 -11.30 18.83 -1.63
CA GLN A 122 -10.12 17.98 -1.60
C GLN A 122 -10.36 16.65 -2.35
N ALA A 123 -11.53 16.03 -2.17
CA ALA A 123 -11.87 14.79 -2.86
C ALA A 123 -12.03 14.99 -4.37
N GLU A 124 -12.62 16.11 -4.83
CA GLU A 124 -12.69 16.45 -6.25
C GLU A 124 -11.30 16.70 -6.83
N ALA A 125 -10.40 17.36 -6.10
CA ALA A 125 -9.01 17.52 -6.52
C ALA A 125 -8.28 16.16 -6.62
N ALA A 126 -8.47 15.26 -5.65
CA ALA A 126 -7.88 13.92 -5.69
C ALA A 126 -8.42 13.07 -6.86
N LEU A 127 -9.72 13.14 -7.16
CA LEU A 127 -10.31 12.50 -8.33
C LEU A 127 -9.79 13.09 -9.65
N ASN A 128 -9.55 14.40 -9.69
CA ASN A 128 -8.98 15.05 -10.88
C ASN A 128 -7.54 14.58 -11.14
N LEU A 129 -6.72 14.39 -10.10
CA LEU A 129 -5.34 13.87 -10.24
C LEU A 129 -5.28 12.51 -10.94
N VAL A 130 -6.29 11.66 -10.74
CA VAL A 130 -6.37 10.33 -11.34
C VAL A 130 -7.31 10.27 -12.56
N GLY A 131 -7.73 11.42 -13.11
CA GLY A 131 -8.60 11.50 -14.28
C GLY A 131 -10.01 10.94 -14.08
N MET A 132 -10.56 11.02 -12.85
CA MET A 132 -11.86 10.47 -12.49
C MET A 132 -12.91 11.51 -12.07
N LEU A 133 -12.63 12.81 -12.25
CA LEU A 133 -13.54 13.88 -11.84
C LEU A 133 -14.91 13.80 -12.54
N ASP A 134 -14.93 13.47 -13.84
CA ASP A 134 -16.16 13.33 -14.63
C ASP A 134 -17.02 12.15 -14.18
N ARG A 135 -16.42 11.18 -13.49
CA ARG A 135 -17.08 9.99 -12.96
C ARG A 135 -17.38 10.08 -11.47
N LYS A 136 -17.22 11.25 -10.84
CA LYS A 136 -17.38 11.44 -9.39
C LYS A 136 -18.72 10.98 -8.81
N LYS A 137 -19.80 10.97 -9.60
CA LYS A 137 -21.14 10.51 -9.20
C LYS A 137 -21.40 9.03 -9.52
N SER A 138 -20.49 8.34 -10.23
CA SER A 138 -20.65 6.94 -10.59
C SER A 138 -20.50 6.04 -9.37
N LEU A 139 -21.37 5.04 -9.26
CA LEU A 139 -21.24 3.95 -8.28
C LEU A 139 -20.15 2.97 -8.73
N PRO A 140 -19.51 2.21 -7.84
CA PRO A 140 -18.47 1.24 -8.20
C PRO A 140 -18.89 0.28 -9.32
N LYS A 141 -20.12 -0.22 -9.30
CA LYS A 141 -20.65 -1.12 -10.33
C LYS A 141 -20.76 -0.51 -11.74
N GLN A 142 -20.68 0.80 -11.86
CA GLN A 142 -20.74 1.55 -13.11
C GLN A 142 -19.35 1.88 -13.67
N LEU A 143 -18.29 1.49 -12.95
CA LEU A 143 -16.90 1.77 -13.26
C LEU A 143 -16.20 0.49 -13.73
N SER A 144 -15.32 0.61 -14.74
CA SER A 144 -14.40 -0.48 -15.09
C SER A 144 -13.41 -0.76 -13.96
N GLY A 145 -12.73 -1.92 -13.98
CA GLY A 145 -11.72 -2.27 -12.97
C GLY A 145 -10.64 -1.19 -12.84
N GLY A 146 -10.09 -0.70 -13.97
CA GLY A 146 -9.10 0.39 -13.94
C GLY A 146 -9.64 1.71 -13.40
N GLN A 147 -10.93 2.02 -13.66
CA GLN A 147 -11.58 3.20 -13.08
C GLN A 147 -11.79 3.04 -11.57
N GLN A 148 -12.20 1.86 -11.11
CA GLN A 148 -12.33 1.57 -9.67
C GLN A 148 -10.98 1.68 -8.97
N GLN A 149 -9.90 1.18 -9.60
CA GLN A 149 -8.55 1.28 -9.06
C GLN A 149 -8.11 2.74 -8.94
N ARG A 150 -8.34 3.58 -9.95
CA ARG A 150 -8.04 5.01 -9.87
C ARG A 150 -8.82 5.72 -8.75
N VAL A 151 -10.08 5.38 -8.54
CA VAL A 151 -10.86 5.90 -7.39
C VAL A 151 -10.26 5.42 -6.06
N ALA A 152 -9.81 4.17 -5.97
CA ALA A 152 -9.14 3.64 -4.77
C ALA A 152 -7.82 4.37 -4.50
N ILE A 153 -7.03 4.68 -5.53
CA ILE A 153 -5.81 5.50 -5.43
C ILE A 153 -6.17 6.92 -4.96
N ALA A 154 -7.15 7.58 -5.55
CA ALA A 154 -7.60 8.91 -5.10
C ALA A 154 -8.00 8.90 -3.62
N ARG A 155 -8.74 7.87 -3.18
CA ARG A 155 -9.11 7.69 -1.76
C ARG A 155 -7.89 7.51 -0.86
N ALA A 156 -6.88 6.77 -1.32
CA ALA A 156 -5.63 6.58 -0.57
C ALA A 156 -4.83 7.88 -0.44
N LEU A 157 -4.86 8.73 -1.47
CA LEU A 157 -4.07 9.98 -1.55
C LEU A 157 -4.72 11.18 -0.87
N VAL A 158 -6.04 11.20 -0.71
CA VAL A 158 -6.81 12.38 -0.29
C VAL A 158 -6.41 12.92 1.08
N THR A 159 -5.85 12.09 1.94
CA THR A 159 -5.34 12.49 3.27
C THR A 159 -3.92 13.02 3.25
N ASP A 160 -3.29 13.11 2.08
CA ASP A 160 -1.88 13.44 1.86
C ASP A 160 -0.91 12.53 2.66
N PRO A 161 -0.97 11.19 2.44
CA PRO A 161 -0.15 10.24 3.19
C PRO A 161 1.33 10.39 2.85
N LYS A 162 2.20 10.03 3.82
CA LYS A 162 3.65 9.92 3.61
C LYS A 162 4.07 8.56 3.07
N LEU A 163 3.29 7.52 3.38
CA LEU A 163 3.51 6.13 2.96
C LEU A 163 2.29 5.60 2.21
N ILE A 164 2.50 5.12 1.00
CA ILE A 164 1.46 4.50 0.16
C ILE A 164 1.77 3.01 0.07
N LEU A 165 0.83 2.18 0.46
CA LEU A 165 0.93 0.73 0.46
C LEU A 165 -0.05 0.16 -0.54
N CYS A 166 0.45 -0.55 -1.55
CA CYS A 166 -0.34 -1.15 -2.61
C CYS A 166 -0.20 -2.68 -2.56
N ASP A 167 -1.32 -3.37 -2.42
CA ASP A 167 -1.38 -4.82 -2.50
C ASP A 167 -1.93 -5.21 -3.86
N GLU A 168 -1.08 -5.72 -4.75
CA GLU A 168 -1.40 -6.14 -6.12
C GLU A 168 -2.23 -5.10 -6.92
N PRO A 169 -1.80 -3.83 -7.01
CA PRO A 169 -2.65 -2.74 -7.53
C PRO A 169 -2.97 -2.88 -9.02
N THR A 170 -2.35 -3.82 -9.73
CA THR A 170 -2.45 -4.00 -11.17
C THR A 170 -3.02 -5.36 -11.60
N ALA A 171 -3.32 -6.26 -10.65
CA ALA A 171 -3.67 -7.66 -10.94
C ALA A 171 -4.93 -7.85 -11.83
N SER A 172 -5.85 -6.89 -11.83
CA SER A 172 -7.12 -6.97 -12.58
C SER A 172 -7.18 -5.98 -13.75
N LEU A 173 -6.02 -5.52 -14.25
CA LEU A 173 -5.94 -4.42 -15.23
C LEU A 173 -5.31 -4.87 -16.55
N ASP A 174 -5.73 -4.22 -17.64
CA ASP A 174 -5.07 -4.30 -18.94
C ASP A 174 -3.70 -3.59 -18.95
N ALA A 175 -2.86 -3.92 -19.94
CA ALA A 175 -1.49 -3.41 -20.02
C ALA A 175 -1.39 -1.87 -20.05
N SER A 176 -2.33 -1.18 -20.68
CA SER A 176 -2.34 0.29 -20.75
C SER A 176 -2.70 0.92 -19.42
N SER A 177 -3.64 0.34 -18.69
CA SER A 177 -4.02 0.76 -17.34
C SER A 177 -2.90 0.51 -16.32
N ILE A 178 -2.13 -0.60 -16.46
CA ILE A 178 -0.97 -0.89 -15.64
C ILE A 178 0.07 0.22 -15.77
N ALA A 179 0.46 0.57 -17.01
CA ALA A 179 1.45 1.62 -17.24
C ALA A 179 1.04 2.95 -16.60
N THR A 180 -0.20 3.39 -16.84
CA THR A 180 -0.73 4.63 -16.28
C THR A 180 -0.66 4.65 -14.74
N ILE A 181 -1.09 3.57 -14.08
CA ILE A 181 -1.09 3.51 -12.61
C ILE A 181 0.34 3.49 -12.07
N MET A 182 1.25 2.75 -12.71
CA MET A 182 2.63 2.70 -12.25
C MET A 182 3.35 4.05 -12.44
N GLU A 183 3.09 4.76 -13.53
CA GLU A 183 3.61 6.12 -13.75
C GLU A 183 3.09 7.10 -12.69
N GLU A 184 1.81 7.01 -12.31
CA GLU A 184 1.25 7.79 -11.21
C GLU A 184 1.98 7.49 -9.89
N LEU A 185 2.19 6.20 -9.54
CA LEU A 185 2.89 5.79 -8.33
C LEU A 185 4.36 6.24 -8.32
N VAL A 186 5.06 6.17 -9.46
CA VAL A 186 6.42 6.70 -9.62
C VAL A 186 6.44 8.22 -9.45
N SER A 187 5.46 8.93 -10.02
CA SER A 187 5.37 10.39 -9.83
C SER A 187 5.18 10.77 -8.36
N LEU A 188 4.39 9.99 -7.62
CA LEU A 188 4.20 10.17 -6.18
C LEU A 188 5.50 9.93 -5.39
N SER A 189 6.28 8.90 -5.73
CA SER A 189 7.57 8.67 -5.07
C SER A 189 8.53 9.83 -5.33
N LYS A 190 8.63 10.29 -6.57
CA LYS A 190 9.46 11.45 -6.94
C LYS A 190 9.03 12.75 -6.26
N SER A 191 7.76 12.88 -5.88
CA SER A 191 7.25 14.02 -5.08
C SER A 191 7.60 13.93 -3.60
N GLY A 192 8.37 12.92 -3.17
CA GLY A 192 8.82 12.73 -1.80
C GLY A 192 7.96 11.78 -0.95
N LYS A 193 6.97 11.11 -1.53
CA LYS A 193 6.21 10.07 -0.83
C LYS A 193 6.97 8.73 -0.89
N SER A 194 6.75 7.86 0.09
CA SER A 194 7.24 6.49 0.04
C SER A 194 6.15 5.59 -0.54
N VAL A 195 6.49 4.78 -1.52
CA VAL A 195 5.53 3.87 -2.17
C VAL A 195 6.04 2.44 -2.04
N CYS A 196 5.23 1.54 -1.46
CA CYS A 196 5.51 0.11 -1.41
C CYS A 196 4.43 -0.63 -2.20
N VAL A 197 4.84 -1.43 -3.16
CA VAL A 197 3.94 -2.22 -4.02
C VAL A 197 4.27 -3.70 -3.85
N VAL A 198 3.32 -4.47 -3.33
CA VAL A 198 3.37 -5.93 -3.38
C VAL A 198 2.89 -6.37 -4.75
N THR A 199 3.66 -7.22 -5.42
CA THR A 199 3.29 -7.78 -6.71
C THR A 199 4.00 -9.09 -7.01
N HIS A 200 3.40 -9.88 -7.90
CA HIS A 200 4.03 -11.03 -8.57
C HIS A 200 4.29 -10.76 -10.06
N ASP A 201 3.96 -9.55 -10.56
CA ASP A 201 4.12 -9.18 -11.97
C ASP A 201 5.54 -8.67 -12.26
N PRO A 202 6.36 -9.40 -13.06
CA PRO A 202 7.72 -9.01 -13.39
C PRO A 202 7.80 -7.71 -14.20
N ARG A 203 6.73 -7.31 -14.89
CA ARG A 203 6.70 -6.08 -15.69
C ARG A 203 6.90 -4.83 -14.84
N LEU A 204 6.57 -4.90 -13.54
CA LEU A 204 6.67 -3.78 -12.62
C LEU A 204 8.09 -3.49 -12.16
N LEU A 205 9.05 -4.40 -12.37
CA LEU A 205 10.46 -4.22 -11.96
C LEU A 205 11.10 -2.94 -12.50
N ASN A 206 10.75 -2.54 -13.73
CA ASN A 206 11.32 -1.36 -14.36
C ASN A 206 10.94 -0.04 -13.66
N TYR A 207 9.87 -0.05 -12.88
CA TYR A 207 9.39 1.12 -12.14
C TYR A 207 10.04 1.27 -10.75
N ALA A 208 10.70 0.21 -10.25
CA ALA A 208 11.23 0.17 -8.89
C ALA A 208 12.56 0.91 -8.75
N ASP A 209 12.69 1.67 -7.66
CA ASP A 209 13.98 2.12 -7.16
C ASP A 209 14.67 1.01 -6.36
N ARG A 210 13.87 0.16 -5.68
CA ARG A 210 14.32 -0.87 -4.76
C ARG A 210 13.40 -2.10 -4.83
N VAL A 211 13.98 -3.30 -4.67
CA VAL A 211 13.23 -4.56 -4.70
C VAL A 211 13.55 -5.39 -3.46
N ILE A 212 12.51 -5.87 -2.80
CA ILE A 212 12.56 -6.79 -1.67
C ILE A 212 11.92 -8.10 -2.08
N LYS A 213 12.68 -9.20 -2.06
CA LYS A 213 12.16 -10.55 -2.26
C LYS A 213 11.74 -11.13 -0.91
N VAL A 214 10.49 -11.63 -0.86
CA VAL A 214 9.99 -12.38 0.30
C VAL A 214 9.77 -13.82 -0.12
N GLU A 215 10.45 -14.75 0.53
CA GLU A 215 10.39 -16.19 0.24
C GLU A 215 10.46 -16.98 1.53
N ASN A 216 9.49 -17.90 1.75
CA ASN A 216 9.38 -18.70 2.97
C ASN A 216 9.48 -17.88 4.27
N GLY A 217 8.90 -16.68 4.30
CA GLY A 217 8.95 -15.78 5.44
C GLY A 217 10.26 -15.00 5.61
N PHE A 218 11.26 -15.18 4.76
CA PHE A 218 12.49 -14.39 4.75
C PHE A 218 12.36 -13.23 3.76
N ALA A 219 12.73 -12.02 4.18
CA ALA A 219 12.74 -10.84 3.31
C ALA A 219 14.18 -10.38 3.07
N THR A 220 14.58 -10.29 1.81
CA THR A 220 15.92 -9.89 1.39
C THR A 220 15.87 -8.81 0.32
N GLU A 221 16.74 -7.82 0.41
CA GLU A 221 16.89 -6.82 -0.65
C GLU A 221 17.66 -7.40 -1.83
N ILE A 222 17.12 -7.25 -3.04
CA ILE A 222 17.77 -7.72 -4.28
C ILE A 222 18.38 -6.52 -5.00
N LYS A 223 19.63 -6.63 -5.41
CA LYS A 223 20.29 -5.63 -6.25
C LYS A 223 19.76 -5.67 -7.69
N LYS A 224 19.64 -4.50 -8.34
CA LYS A 224 19.09 -4.41 -9.71
C LYS A 224 19.78 -5.33 -10.74
N ASN A 225 21.07 -5.61 -10.60
CA ASN A 225 21.80 -6.53 -11.47
C ASN A 225 21.45 -8.02 -11.29
N GLU A 226 20.74 -8.37 -10.21
CA GLU A 226 20.31 -9.73 -9.90
C GLU A 226 18.84 -9.98 -10.29
N LEU A 227 18.13 -8.95 -10.75
CA LEU A 227 16.70 -8.98 -11.02
C LEU A 227 16.31 -9.89 -12.19
N THR A 228 17.20 -10.08 -13.17
CA THR A 228 16.94 -10.95 -14.34
C THR A 228 16.65 -12.42 -13.94
N ASN A 229 17.16 -12.86 -12.79
CA ASN A 229 16.98 -14.21 -12.28
C ASN A 229 15.88 -14.32 -11.20
N ALA A 230 15.35 -13.20 -10.71
CA ALA A 230 14.44 -13.20 -9.56
C ALA A 230 13.03 -13.75 -9.86
N PHE A 231 12.60 -13.74 -11.13
CA PHE A 231 11.32 -14.28 -11.60
C PHE A 231 11.43 -15.58 -12.40
N THR A 232 12.64 -16.10 -12.64
CA THR A 232 12.84 -17.35 -13.40
C THR A 232 12.57 -18.60 -12.53
N LEU A 233 12.25 -18.43 -11.24
CA LEU A 233 12.05 -19.49 -10.25
C LEU A 233 10.63 -19.48 -9.64
N VAL A 234 9.63 -19.01 -10.37
CA VAL A 234 8.22 -19.10 -9.96
C VAL A 234 7.43 -19.93 -10.95
#